data_61c614210819ed81c14017b3db24e92c
#
_entry.id   61c614210819ed81c14017b3db24e92c
#
_cell.length_a   1.000
_cell.length_b   1.000
_cell.length_c   1.000
_cell.angle_alpha   90.00
_cell.angle_beta   90.00
_cell.angle_gamma   90.00
#
_symmetry.space_group_name_H-M   'P 1'
#
loop_
_entity.id
_entity.type
_entity.pdbx_description
1 polymer ?
#
loop_
_entity_poly.entity_id
_entity_poly.type
_entity_poly.pdbx_seq_one_letter_code
_entity_poly.pdbx_strand_id
1 'polypeptide(L)'
;DSGFKQNTIGILQSVVRPAFEMAVEDDIIRKNPFKFKLSDVVPKDAYVRNALTREQQEKYLQFVQDYGGNYYDDIVILMGTGLRVSELYGLTRSDIDFEQHCIHVRRQLCRTAEKPYFVTPPKTKSGIRNVPMTDTVCVALQRVVIARASTKVEALVDGCSGFLFLDKSGMPKVAMHLENYMRGVQGK
;
A
#
# COMPACT_ATOMS: atom_id res chain seq x y z
N ASP A 1 -12.58 18.88 24.89
CA ASP A 1 -11.93 17.60 24.46
C ASP A 1 -12.31 17.34 23.02
N SER A 2 -11.38 17.63 22.08
CA SER A 2 -11.66 17.57 20.62
C SER A 2 -11.72 16.14 20.08
N GLY A 3 -11.47 15.10 20.88
CA GLY A 3 -11.45 13.69 20.47
C GLY A 3 -10.33 13.31 19.50
N PHE A 4 -9.42 14.21 19.13
CA PHE A 4 -8.32 13.91 18.22
C PHE A 4 -7.19 13.14 18.94
N LYS A 5 -6.68 12.12 18.26
CA LYS A 5 -5.52 11.36 18.74
C LYS A 5 -4.23 12.18 18.65
N GLN A 6 -3.26 11.90 19.53
CA GLN A 6 -1.97 12.60 19.59
C GLN A 6 -1.29 12.72 18.20
N ASN A 7 -1.31 11.66 17.39
CA ASN A 7 -0.71 11.69 16.05
C ASN A 7 -1.37 12.74 15.13
N THR A 8 -2.70 12.88 15.18
CA THR A 8 -3.43 13.88 14.38
C THR A 8 -3.06 15.29 14.82
N ILE A 9 -3.00 15.54 16.13
CA ILE A 9 -2.57 16.83 16.69
C ILE A 9 -1.11 17.10 16.30
N GLY A 10 -0.23 16.07 16.32
CA GLY A 10 1.16 16.18 15.89
C GLY A 10 1.33 16.60 14.43
N ILE A 11 0.48 16.08 13.55
CA ILE A 11 0.47 16.49 12.13
C ILE A 11 0.05 17.97 12.01
N LEU A 12 -1.01 18.38 12.69
CA LEU A 12 -1.43 19.79 12.71
C LEU A 12 -0.33 20.71 13.25
N GLN A 13 0.30 20.32 14.37
CA GLN A 13 1.43 21.06 14.95
C GLN A 13 2.60 21.17 13.96
N SER A 14 2.92 20.10 13.20
CA SER A 14 4.01 20.12 12.23
C SER A 14 3.76 21.08 11.06
N VAL A 15 2.50 21.32 10.71
CA VAL A 15 2.13 22.29 9.65
C VAL A 15 2.14 23.72 10.17
N VAL A 16 1.62 23.95 11.39
CA VAL A 16 1.45 25.30 11.93
C VAL A 16 2.74 25.86 12.54
N ARG A 17 3.53 25.00 13.19
CA ARG A 17 4.77 25.41 13.88
C ARG A 17 5.76 26.20 13.01
N PRO A 18 6.06 25.82 11.74
CA PRO A 18 6.96 26.59 10.89
C PRO A 18 6.47 28.01 10.61
N ALA A 19 5.16 28.21 10.40
CA ALA A 19 4.61 29.54 10.18
C ALA A 19 4.81 30.47 11.39
N PHE A 20 4.65 29.92 12.61
CA PHE A 20 4.92 30.68 13.83
C PHE A 20 6.42 30.89 14.11
N GLU A 21 7.28 29.98 13.60
CA GLU A 21 8.73 30.21 13.68
C GLU A 21 9.14 31.40 12.79
N MET A 22 8.60 31.50 11.56
CA MET A 22 8.81 32.67 10.69
C MET A 22 8.32 33.96 11.35
N ALA A 23 7.16 33.93 12.01
CA ALA A 23 6.64 35.11 12.73
C ALA A 23 7.54 35.56 13.92
N VAL A 24 8.28 34.60 14.52
CA VAL A 24 9.31 34.96 15.53
C VAL A 24 10.55 35.53 14.86
N GLU A 25 10.99 34.97 13.71
CA GLU A 25 12.15 35.45 12.94
C GLU A 25 11.91 36.87 12.39
N ASP A 26 10.66 37.18 12.03
CA ASP A 26 10.23 38.51 11.55
C ASP A 26 9.88 39.50 12.70
N ASP A 27 10.19 39.18 13.95
CA ASP A 27 9.88 39.98 15.14
C ASP A 27 8.38 40.33 15.34
N ILE A 28 7.47 39.56 14.71
CA ILE A 28 6.02 39.76 14.84
C ILE A 28 5.53 39.23 16.19
N ILE A 29 6.09 38.13 16.65
CA ILE A 29 5.80 37.52 17.96
C ILE A 29 7.09 37.18 18.71
N ARG A 30 7.04 37.26 20.04
CA ARG A 30 8.23 37.00 20.89
C ARG A 30 8.57 35.51 21.03
N LYS A 31 7.59 34.60 20.94
CA LYS A 31 7.75 33.18 21.15
C LYS A 31 6.79 32.40 20.29
N ASN A 32 7.24 31.26 19.75
CA ASN A 32 6.38 30.34 19.06
C ASN A 32 5.50 29.56 20.07
N PRO A 33 4.16 29.72 20.05
CA PRO A 33 3.27 29.05 20.99
C PRO A 33 3.22 27.52 20.78
N PHE A 34 3.68 27.02 19.62
CA PHE A 34 3.73 25.60 19.29
C PHE A 34 5.10 24.95 19.60
N LYS A 35 6.01 25.66 20.30
CA LYS A 35 7.32 25.14 20.69
C LYS A 35 7.24 24.38 22.02
N PHE A 36 6.45 23.31 22.04
CA PHE A 36 6.33 22.38 23.18
C PHE A 36 6.36 20.93 22.67
N LYS A 37 6.67 19.99 23.58
CA LYS A 37 6.55 18.56 23.28
C LYS A 37 5.11 18.12 23.45
N LEU A 38 4.52 17.61 22.40
CA LEU A 38 3.13 17.15 22.41
C LEU A 38 2.88 16.04 23.43
N SER A 39 3.87 15.18 23.69
CA SER A 39 3.83 14.14 24.72
C SER A 39 3.61 14.66 26.14
N ASP A 40 3.94 15.92 26.41
CA ASP A 40 3.82 16.51 27.75
C ASP A 40 2.38 17.03 28.00
N VAL A 41 1.60 17.20 26.92
CA VAL A 41 0.25 17.78 26.96
C VAL A 41 -0.83 16.73 26.65
N VAL A 42 -0.54 15.82 25.72
CA VAL A 42 -1.50 14.81 25.26
C VAL A 42 -0.89 13.41 25.45
N PRO A 43 -1.54 12.53 26.23
CA PRO A 43 -1.05 11.16 26.40
C PRO A 43 -0.99 10.42 25.06
N LYS A 44 -0.01 9.53 24.92
CA LYS A 44 0.18 8.74 23.72
C LYS A 44 -0.83 7.61 23.65
N ASP A 45 -1.89 7.81 22.90
CA ASP A 45 -2.93 6.82 22.59
C ASP A 45 -2.48 5.85 21.49
N ALA A 46 -1.27 5.31 21.57
CA ALA A 46 -0.76 4.44 20.52
C ALA A 46 -1.39 3.05 20.65
N TYR A 47 -2.28 2.72 19.73
CA TYR A 47 -2.64 1.32 19.52
C TYR A 47 -1.39 0.55 19.05
N VAL A 48 -0.93 -0.38 19.86
CA VAL A 48 0.20 -1.25 19.48
C VAL A 48 -0.32 -2.26 18.46
N ARG A 49 0.11 -2.09 17.20
CA ARG A 49 -0.17 -3.07 16.14
C ARG A 49 0.84 -4.20 16.27
N ASN A 50 0.37 -5.36 16.67
CA ASN A 50 1.18 -6.58 16.69
C ASN A 50 1.15 -7.22 15.31
N ALA A 51 2.28 -7.84 14.92
CA ALA A 51 2.30 -8.72 13.76
C ALA A 51 1.42 -9.95 14.03
N LEU A 52 0.82 -10.50 12.97
CA LEU A 52 0.07 -11.73 13.08
C LEU A 52 1.00 -12.88 13.51
N THR A 53 0.54 -13.71 14.44
CA THR A 53 1.22 -14.97 14.74
C THR A 53 1.10 -15.92 13.55
N ARG A 54 1.95 -16.96 13.50
CA ARG A 54 1.90 -17.96 12.44
C ARG A 54 0.52 -18.63 12.36
N GLU A 55 -0.04 -19.01 13.49
CA GLU A 55 -1.38 -19.58 13.57
C GLU A 55 -2.47 -18.65 13.03
N GLN A 56 -2.39 -17.36 13.37
CA GLN A 56 -3.31 -16.34 12.84
C GLN A 56 -3.16 -16.16 11.32
N GLN A 57 -1.93 -16.22 10.81
CA GLN A 57 -1.66 -16.16 9.38
C GLN A 57 -2.27 -17.37 8.64
N GLU A 58 -2.08 -18.57 9.17
CA GLU A 58 -2.63 -19.81 8.59
C GLU A 58 -4.17 -19.79 8.57
N LYS A 59 -4.80 -19.40 9.68
CA LYS A 59 -6.26 -19.23 9.76
C LYS A 59 -6.78 -18.17 8.78
N TYR A 60 -6.07 -17.07 8.67
CA TYR A 60 -6.44 -16.01 7.75
C TYR A 60 -6.31 -16.44 6.28
N LEU A 61 -5.24 -17.13 5.91
CA LEU A 61 -5.06 -17.67 4.57
C LEU A 61 -6.12 -18.72 4.22
N GLN A 62 -6.48 -19.60 5.18
CA GLN A 62 -7.57 -20.55 4.99
C GLN A 62 -8.90 -19.82 4.74
N PHE A 63 -9.23 -18.82 5.56
CA PHE A 63 -10.41 -18.00 5.38
C PHE A 63 -10.42 -17.30 4.00
N VAL A 64 -9.29 -16.74 3.59
CA VAL A 64 -9.16 -16.09 2.27
C VAL A 64 -9.28 -17.11 1.14
N GLN A 65 -8.81 -18.35 1.32
CA GLN A 65 -8.99 -19.42 0.35
C GLN A 65 -10.47 -19.77 0.16
N ASP A 66 -11.23 -19.79 1.24
CA ASP A 66 -12.65 -20.16 1.20
C ASP A 66 -13.54 -19.03 0.68
N TYR A 67 -13.21 -17.78 1.02
CA TYR A 67 -14.05 -16.61 0.77
C TYR A 67 -13.39 -15.50 -0.06
N GLY A 68 -12.10 -15.63 -0.37
CA GLY A 68 -11.28 -14.58 -1.01
C GLY A 68 -11.56 -14.38 -2.49
N GLY A 69 -12.12 -15.37 -3.17
CA GLY A 69 -12.41 -15.28 -4.59
C GLY A 69 -11.21 -14.79 -5.40
N ASN A 70 -11.40 -13.71 -6.15
CA ASN A 70 -10.38 -13.13 -7.04
C ASN A 70 -9.25 -12.39 -6.29
N TYR A 71 -9.22 -12.37 -4.95
CA TYR A 71 -8.18 -11.71 -4.14
C TYR A 71 -7.28 -12.67 -3.38
N TYR A 72 -7.52 -13.98 -3.49
CA TYR A 72 -6.71 -14.97 -2.79
C TYR A 72 -5.22 -14.85 -3.15
N ASP A 73 -4.90 -14.87 -4.44
CA ASP A 73 -3.50 -14.77 -4.90
C ASP A 73 -2.88 -13.41 -4.57
N ASP A 74 -3.66 -12.31 -4.67
CA ASP A 74 -3.22 -10.97 -4.28
C ASP A 74 -2.73 -10.96 -2.81
N ILE A 75 -3.51 -11.56 -1.92
CA ILE A 75 -3.23 -11.62 -0.47
C ILE A 75 -2.05 -12.55 -0.17
N VAL A 76 -2.00 -13.73 -0.80
CA VAL A 76 -0.86 -14.65 -0.66
C VAL A 76 0.45 -13.98 -1.05
N ILE A 77 0.46 -13.27 -2.18
CA ILE A 77 1.65 -12.57 -2.66
C ILE A 77 2.04 -11.42 -1.70
N LEU A 78 1.07 -10.62 -1.26
CA LEU A 78 1.33 -9.53 -0.31
C LEU A 78 1.91 -10.04 1.01
N MET A 79 1.36 -11.11 1.57
CA MET A 79 1.84 -11.70 2.82
C MET A 79 3.22 -12.34 2.67
N GLY A 80 3.50 -12.98 1.54
CA GLY A 80 4.76 -13.67 1.30
C GLY A 80 5.92 -12.75 0.87
N THR A 81 5.62 -11.51 0.42
CA THR A 81 6.63 -10.61 -0.14
C THR A 81 6.79 -9.29 0.62
N GLY A 82 5.79 -8.88 1.38
CA GLY A 82 5.75 -7.55 2.01
C GLY A 82 5.68 -6.39 1.01
N LEU A 83 5.23 -6.62 -0.21
CA LEU A 83 4.99 -5.57 -1.18
C LEU A 83 3.89 -4.61 -0.68
N ARG A 84 4.02 -3.32 -1.02
CA ARG A 84 2.89 -2.41 -0.86
C ARG A 84 1.81 -2.76 -1.88
N VAL A 85 0.55 -2.56 -1.54
CA VAL A 85 -0.57 -2.86 -2.46
C VAL A 85 -0.42 -2.13 -3.81
N SER A 86 0.04 -0.87 -3.78
CA SER A 86 0.30 -0.09 -4.99
C SER A 86 1.50 -0.63 -5.82
N GLU A 87 2.49 -1.25 -5.19
CA GLU A 87 3.59 -1.93 -5.85
C GLU A 87 3.10 -3.22 -6.52
N LEU A 88 2.32 -4.04 -5.78
CA LEU A 88 1.72 -5.26 -6.33
C LEU A 88 0.91 -4.97 -7.60
N TYR A 89 -0.01 -4.00 -7.53
CA TYR A 89 -0.85 -3.68 -8.68
C TYR A 89 -0.13 -2.92 -9.80
N GLY A 90 1.08 -2.41 -9.52
CA GLY A 90 1.99 -1.87 -10.52
C GLY A 90 2.84 -2.91 -11.24
N LEU A 91 2.79 -4.19 -10.84
CA LEU A 91 3.58 -5.24 -11.49
C LEU A 91 3.06 -5.56 -12.89
N THR A 92 4.01 -5.71 -13.79
CA THR A 92 3.80 -6.18 -15.15
C THR A 92 4.46 -7.55 -15.34
N ARG A 93 4.15 -8.23 -16.43
CA ARG A 93 4.76 -9.53 -16.74
C ARG A 93 6.30 -9.48 -16.76
N SER A 94 6.88 -8.37 -17.23
CA SER A 94 8.33 -8.20 -17.31
C SER A 94 9.02 -7.97 -15.95
N ASP A 95 8.26 -7.80 -14.88
CA ASP A 95 8.80 -7.64 -13.52
C ASP A 95 8.96 -8.96 -12.78
N ILE A 96 8.48 -10.08 -13.35
CA ILE A 96 8.53 -11.40 -12.73
C ILE A 96 9.58 -12.27 -13.40
N ASP A 97 10.59 -12.61 -12.65
CA ASP A 97 11.62 -13.56 -13.04
C ASP A 97 11.39 -14.89 -12.30
N PHE A 98 10.81 -15.86 -13.02
CA PHE A 98 10.54 -17.18 -12.46
C PHE A 98 11.79 -18.05 -12.37
N GLU A 99 12.81 -17.81 -13.18
CA GLU A 99 14.06 -18.58 -13.16
C GLU A 99 14.90 -18.23 -11.94
N GLN A 100 14.97 -16.92 -11.63
CA GLN A 100 15.70 -16.43 -10.46
C GLN A 100 14.83 -16.32 -9.21
N HIS A 101 13.56 -16.71 -9.25
CA HIS A 101 12.59 -16.57 -8.16
C HIS A 101 12.56 -15.15 -7.59
N CYS A 102 12.41 -14.15 -8.45
CA CYS A 102 12.56 -12.75 -8.08
C CYS A 102 11.47 -11.85 -8.69
N ILE A 103 11.00 -10.87 -7.90
CA ILE A 103 10.11 -9.80 -8.34
C ILE A 103 10.90 -8.49 -8.39
N HIS A 104 10.91 -7.82 -9.52
CA HIS A 104 11.54 -6.52 -9.70
C HIS A 104 10.55 -5.40 -9.42
N VAL A 105 10.65 -4.76 -8.26
CA VAL A 105 9.81 -3.62 -7.89
C VAL A 105 10.39 -2.35 -8.49
N ARG A 106 9.72 -1.78 -9.50
CA ARG A 106 10.20 -0.62 -10.25
C ARG A 106 9.23 0.55 -10.24
N ARG A 107 7.95 0.29 -9.93
CA ARG A 107 6.86 1.27 -10.01
C ARG A 107 5.76 0.99 -9.01
N GLN A 108 4.88 1.97 -8.85
CA GLN A 108 3.64 1.88 -8.11
C GLN A 108 2.49 2.33 -9.02
N LEU A 109 1.37 1.64 -8.95
CA LEU A 109 0.14 2.08 -9.58
C LEU A 109 -0.70 2.82 -8.55
N CYS A 110 -1.06 4.04 -8.85
CA CYS A 110 -1.78 4.95 -7.97
C CYS A 110 -3.10 5.42 -8.60
N ARG A 111 -4.00 5.91 -7.74
CA ARG A 111 -5.26 6.53 -8.12
C ARG A 111 -5.56 7.70 -7.18
N THR A 112 -6.02 8.79 -7.73
CA THR A 112 -6.58 9.93 -6.97
C THR A 112 -7.97 10.27 -7.52
N ALA A 113 -8.67 11.19 -6.88
CA ALA A 113 -9.95 11.69 -7.38
C ALA A 113 -9.80 12.41 -8.73
N GLU A 114 -8.67 13.11 -8.93
CA GLU A 114 -8.39 13.89 -10.13
C GLU A 114 -7.80 13.04 -11.25
N LYS A 115 -6.95 12.05 -10.92
CA LYS A 115 -6.31 11.16 -11.89
C LYS A 115 -6.65 9.71 -11.56
N PRO A 116 -7.51 9.04 -12.35
CA PRO A 116 -8.03 7.71 -12.02
C PRO A 116 -6.98 6.61 -12.04
N TYR A 117 -5.95 6.73 -12.87
CA TYR A 117 -4.82 5.80 -12.94
C TYR A 117 -3.56 6.54 -13.32
N PHE A 118 -2.48 6.29 -12.58
CA PHE A 118 -1.16 6.79 -12.94
C PHE A 118 -0.06 5.93 -12.32
N VAL A 119 1.09 5.93 -12.98
CA VAL A 119 2.27 5.20 -12.53
C VAL A 119 3.29 6.17 -11.95
N THR A 120 3.83 5.84 -10.79
CA THR A 120 4.93 6.60 -10.19
C THR A 120 6.09 5.68 -9.85
N PRO A 121 7.34 6.17 -9.88
CA PRO A 121 8.44 5.46 -9.26
C PRO A 121 8.24 5.38 -7.75
N PRO A 122 8.87 4.44 -7.05
CA PRO A 122 8.91 4.41 -5.59
C PRO A 122 9.45 5.72 -5.02
N LYS A 123 8.94 6.16 -3.86
CA LYS A 123 9.31 7.43 -3.21
C LYS A 123 10.80 7.62 -2.94
N THR A 124 11.55 6.53 -2.81
CA THR A 124 12.99 6.53 -2.53
C THR A 124 13.72 5.61 -3.49
N LYS A 125 15.01 5.85 -3.70
CA LYS A 125 15.88 4.96 -4.50
C LYS A 125 15.87 3.51 -3.98
N SER A 126 15.83 3.32 -2.66
CA SER A 126 15.70 2.00 -2.03
C SER A 126 14.34 1.33 -2.23
N GLY A 127 13.36 2.05 -2.75
CA GLY A 127 12.08 1.47 -3.14
C GLY A 127 12.17 0.66 -4.43
N ILE A 128 13.14 0.95 -5.30
CA ILE A 128 13.49 0.10 -6.45
C ILE A 128 14.33 -1.04 -5.88
N ARG A 129 13.77 -2.25 -5.90
CA ARG A 129 14.38 -3.40 -5.27
C ARG A 129 13.94 -4.70 -5.90
N ASN A 130 14.73 -5.73 -5.67
CA ASN A 130 14.39 -7.11 -5.99
C ASN A 130 13.86 -7.79 -4.73
N VAL A 131 12.74 -8.47 -4.86
CA VAL A 131 12.10 -9.22 -3.76
C VAL A 131 12.12 -10.69 -4.12
N PRO A 132 12.78 -11.55 -3.31
CA PRO A 132 12.79 -12.98 -3.56
C PRO A 132 11.38 -13.58 -3.39
N MET A 133 11.07 -14.60 -4.17
CA MET A 133 9.81 -15.32 -4.10
C MET A 133 10.01 -16.66 -3.38
N THR A 134 9.12 -16.97 -2.44
CA THR A 134 8.95 -18.34 -1.95
C THR A 134 8.19 -19.18 -3.00
N ASP A 135 8.23 -20.51 -2.89
CA ASP A 135 7.50 -21.39 -3.80
C ASP A 135 6.00 -21.08 -3.81
N THR A 136 5.42 -20.79 -2.65
CA THR A 136 4.01 -20.40 -2.51
C THR A 136 3.69 -19.14 -3.31
N VAL A 137 4.55 -18.12 -3.24
CA VAL A 137 4.41 -16.87 -4.01
C VAL A 137 4.59 -17.12 -5.50
N CYS A 138 5.56 -17.96 -5.87
CA CYS A 138 5.81 -18.34 -7.24
C CYS A 138 4.58 -19.01 -7.88
N VAL A 139 3.97 -19.97 -7.19
CA VAL A 139 2.75 -20.66 -7.63
C VAL A 139 1.57 -19.68 -7.75
N ALA A 140 1.39 -18.76 -6.78
CA ALA A 140 0.35 -17.74 -6.85
C ALA A 140 0.53 -16.82 -8.06
N LEU A 141 1.76 -16.34 -8.32
CA LEU A 141 2.06 -15.52 -9.50
C LEU A 141 1.89 -16.27 -10.81
N GLN A 142 2.22 -17.57 -10.86
CA GLN A 142 1.97 -18.40 -12.05
C GLN A 142 0.47 -18.44 -12.37
N ARG A 143 -0.40 -18.66 -11.36
CA ARG A 143 -1.86 -18.60 -11.56
C ARG A 143 -2.32 -17.25 -12.10
N VAL A 144 -1.83 -16.16 -11.51
CA VAL A 144 -2.14 -14.79 -11.97
C VAL A 144 -1.71 -14.60 -13.44
N VAL A 145 -0.50 -15.00 -13.80
CA VAL A 145 0.02 -14.87 -15.18
C VAL A 145 -0.81 -15.69 -16.17
N ILE A 146 -1.18 -16.93 -15.80
CA ILE A 146 -2.02 -17.81 -16.64
C ILE A 146 -3.41 -17.19 -16.82
N ALA A 147 -4.05 -16.74 -15.74
CA ALA A 147 -5.34 -16.06 -15.80
C ALA A 147 -5.28 -14.79 -16.65
N ARG A 148 -4.19 -14.03 -16.54
CA ARG A 148 -3.95 -12.81 -17.31
C ARG A 148 -3.81 -13.07 -18.82
N ALA A 149 -3.21 -14.19 -19.21
CA ALA A 149 -3.01 -14.55 -20.62
C ALA A 149 -4.33 -14.71 -21.40
N SER A 150 -5.42 -15.02 -20.72
CA SER A 150 -6.77 -15.13 -21.33
C SER A 150 -7.44 -13.78 -21.60
N THR A 151 -6.90 -12.68 -21.09
CA THR A 151 -7.50 -11.34 -21.17
C THR A 151 -7.10 -10.66 -22.48
N LYS A 152 -8.09 -10.31 -23.31
CA LYS A 152 -7.86 -9.66 -24.62
C LYS A 152 -7.62 -8.16 -24.54
N VAL A 153 -8.03 -7.51 -23.44
CA VAL A 153 -7.93 -6.06 -23.28
C VAL A 153 -6.60 -5.73 -22.61
N GLU A 154 -5.85 -4.81 -23.20
CA GLU A 154 -4.59 -4.32 -22.69
C GLU A 154 -4.73 -2.88 -22.21
N ALA A 155 -4.64 -2.67 -20.92
CA ALA A 155 -4.68 -1.34 -20.32
C ALA A 155 -3.33 -0.64 -20.51
N LEU A 156 -3.37 0.61 -21.01
CA LEU A 156 -2.21 1.49 -21.12
C LEU A 156 -2.35 2.62 -20.11
N VAL A 157 -1.41 2.72 -19.17
CA VAL A 157 -1.36 3.76 -18.13
C VAL A 157 0.01 4.42 -18.12
N ASP A 158 0.08 5.70 -18.41
CA ASP A 158 1.32 6.48 -18.50
C ASP A 158 2.43 5.78 -19.31
N GLY A 159 2.06 5.15 -20.45
CA GLY A 159 2.97 4.40 -21.32
C GLY A 159 3.35 2.99 -20.82
N CYS A 160 2.84 2.56 -19.67
CA CYS A 160 3.03 1.20 -19.15
C CYS A 160 1.85 0.30 -19.53
N SER A 161 2.15 -0.92 -19.95
CA SER A 161 1.18 -1.98 -20.27
C SER A 161 1.64 -3.31 -19.66
N GLY A 162 0.86 -4.38 -19.83
CA GLY A 162 1.22 -5.70 -19.31
C GLY A 162 0.92 -5.88 -17.82
N PHE A 163 0.08 -5.06 -17.23
CA PHE A 163 -0.31 -5.20 -15.80
C PHE A 163 -0.90 -6.57 -15.53
N LEU A 164 -0.45 -7.21 -14.44
CA LEU A 164 -0.85 -8.56 -14.08
C LEU A 164 -2.23 -8.63 -13.42
N PHE A 165 -2.56 -7.66 -12.60
CA PHE A 165 -3.76 -7.66 -11.76
C PHE A 165 -4.83 -6.75 -12.35
N LEU A 166 -5.81 -7.34 -13.03
CA LEU A 166 -6.90 -6.60 -13.66
C LEU A 166 -8.21 -6.81 -12.89
N ASP A 167 -9.08 -5.81 -12.97
CA ASP A 167 -10.47 -5.92 -12.53
C ASP A 167 -11.36 -6.55 -13.64
N LYS A 168 -12.66 -6.66 -13.36
CA LYS A 168 -13.63 -7.24 -14.31
C LYS A 168 -13.81 -6.42 -15.58
N SER A 169 -13.43 -5.14 -15.57
CA SER A 169 -13.48 -4.25 -16.75
C SER A 169 -12.21 -4.30 -17.60
N GLY A 170 -11.19 -5.05 -17.17
CA GLY A 170 -9.89 -5.12 -17.83
C GLY A 170 -8.95 -3.97 -17.46
N MET A 171 -9.34 -3.13 -16.48
CA MET A 171 -8.45 -2.09 -15.94
C MET A 171 -7.60 -2.63 -14.79
N PRO A 172 -6.39 -2.09 -14.58
CA PRO A 172 -5.57 -2.52 -13.46
C PRO A 172 -6.26 -2.31 -12.11
N LYS A 173 -6.17 -3.30 -11.22
CA LYS A 173 -6.61 -3.14 -9.83
C LYS A 173 -5.81 -2.03 -9.15
N VAL A 174 -6.43 -1.31 -8.23
CA VAL A 174 -5.79 -0.31 -7.35
C VAL A 174 -6.07 -0.65 -5.89
N ALA A 175 -5.30 -0.06 -4.96
CA ALA A 175 -5.36 -0.37 -3.53
C ALA A 175 -6.80 -0.33 -2.97
N MET A 176 -7.62 0.61 -3.42
CA MET A 176 -9.01 0.74 -3.02
C MET A 176 -9.86 -0.52 -3.29
N HIS A 177 -9.56 -1.27 -4.36
CA HIS A 177 -10.29 -2.51 -4.67
C HIS A 177 -10.07 -3.56 -3.58
N LEU A 178 -8.83 -3.77 -3.15
CA LEU A 178 -8.50 -4.69 -2.06
C LEU A 178 -9.04 -4.19 -0.72
N GLU A 179 -8.93 -2.89 -0.43
CA GLU A 179 -9.47 -2.30 0.80
C GLU A 179 -10.98 -2.49 0.91
N ASN A 180 -11.73 -2.25 -0.16
CA ASN A 180 -13.18 -2.46 -0.20
C ASN A 180 -13.54 -3.94 -0.01
N TYR A 181 -12.78 -4.84 -0.63
CA TYR A 181 -12.95 -6.27 -0.40
C TYR A 181 -12.72 -6.62 1.08
N MET A 182 -11.62 -6.17 1.67
CA MET A 182 -11.29 -6.44 3.08
C MET A 182 -12.35 -5.92 4.04
N ARG A 183 -12.89 -4.72 3.79
CA ARG A 183 -14.00 -4.16 4.60
C ARG A 183 -15.27 -5.00 4.48
N GLY A 184 -15.60 -5.49 3.29
CA GLY A 184 -16.78 -6.33 3.05
C GLY A 184 -16.69 -7.71 3.73
N VAL A 185 -15.47 -8.18 3.98
CA VAL A 185 -15.20 -9.47 4.63
C VAL A 185 -15.22 -9.36 6.17
N GLN A 186 -14.85 -8.21 6.73
CA GLN A 186 -14.86 -7.99 8.20
C GLN A 186 -16.26 -8.00 8.81
N GLY A 187 -17.32 -7.94 8.02
CA GLY A 187 -18.72 -7.97 8.47
C GLY A 187 -19.39 -9.35 8.36
N LYS A 188 -18.65 -10.38 7.98
CA LYS A 188 -19.11 -11.77 7.89
C LYS A 188 -18.41 -12.63 8.94
#